data_f88a2c0b51dabae533771e473bb58ff1
#
_entry.id   f88a2c0b51dabae533771e473bb58ff1
#
_cell.length_a   1.000
_cell.length_b   1.000
_cell.length_c   1.000
_cell.angle_alpha   90.00
_cell.angle_beta   90.00
_cell.angle_gamma   90.00
#
_symmetry.space_group_name_H-M   'P 1'
#
loop_
_entity.id
_entity.type
_entity.pdbx_description
1 polymer ?
#
loop_
_entity_poly.entity_id
_entity_poly.type
_entity_poly.pdbx_seq_one_letter_code
_entity_poly.pdbx_strand_id
1 'polypeptide(L)'
;MKNKIIAILIFTFLFNVLAFAQNADDITGLWYSQADSKNRISVVEIYKENNKYYAYSFAYKNSNDIVNDVNNPKKELRNLPLKGLVYLYDLEFSNGEWKNGKIYNPDDGKTYNAKVTLSDNGREIKIRASVDGAGIFGKNIIWQKLPSSEVPKYKSLNKSELRKLN
;
A
#
# COMPACT_ATOMS: atom_id res chain seq x y z
N MET A 1 46.50 2.60 57.18
CA MET A 1 45.96 1.92 55.99
C MET A 1 44.75 2.71 55.53
N LYS A 2 44.87 3.43 54.40
CA LYS A 2 43.80 4.29 53.87
C LYS A 2 43.04 3.50 52.77
N ASN A 3 41.79 3.14 53.04
CA ASN A 3 40.92 2.49 52.05
C ASN A 3 40.42 3.56 51.08
N LYS A 4 40.84 3.51 49.81
CA LYS A 4 40.29 4.32 48.74
C LYS A 4 39.04 3.60 48.20
N ILE A 5 37.87 4.17 48.45
CA ILE A 5 36.64 3.75 47.85
C ILE A 5 36.60 4.40 46.44
N ILE A 6 36.71 3.58 45.38
CA ILE A 6 36.55 4.01 44.02
C ILE A 6 35.04 3.92 43.72
N ALA A 7 34.41 5.10 43.66
CA ALA A 7 33.02 5.20 43.16
C ALA A 7 33.01 5.11 41.62
N ILE A 8 32.55 4.00 41.07
CA ILE A 8 32.32 3.85 39.65
C ILE A 8 30.95 4.49 39.32
N LEU A 9 30.99 5.69 38.76
CA LEU A 9 29.83 6.32 38.18
C LEU A 9 29.47 5.62 36.86
N ILE A 10 28.49 4.71 36.91
CA ILE A 10 27.88 4.13 35.70
C ILE A 10 26.98 5.22 35.11
N PHE A 11 27.47 5.97 34.12
CA PHE A 11 26.68 6.88 33.32
C PHE A 11 25.87 6.06 32.31
N THR A 12 24.66 5.64 32.68
CA THR A 12 23.70 5.02 31.77
C THR A 12 23.19 6.07 30.82
N PHE A 13 23.78 6.12 29.63
CA PHE A 13 23.29 6.92 28.51
C PHE A 13 21.98 6.28 28.01
N LEU A 14 20.84 6.78 28.52
CA LEU A 14 19.52 6.42 28.01
C LEU A 14 19.41 6.99 26.58
N PHE A 15 19.74 6.17 25.60
CA PHE A 15 19.35 6.42 24.23
C PHE A 15 17.83 6.33 24.16
N ASN A 16 17.15 7.49 24.21
CA ASN A 16 15.75 7.61 23.82
C ASN A 16 15.68 7.36 22.31
N VAL A 17 15.48 6.11 21.90
CA VAL A 17 15.06 5.80 20.53
C VAL A 17 13.64 6.36 20.43
N LEU A 18 13.50 7.52 19.80
CA LEU A 18 12.20 8.02 19.36
C LEU A 18 11.70 7.06 18.28
N ALA A 19 11.02 6.00 18.69
CA ALA A 19 10.25 5.19 17.77
C ALA A 19 9.12 6.08 17.25
N PHE A 20 9.24 6.57 16.03
CA PHE A 20 8.13 7.20 15.35
C PHE A 20 7.07 6.14 15.14
N ALA A 21 6.02 6.16 15.96
CA ALA A 21 4.88 5.30 15.75
C ALA A 21 4.22 5.68 14.43
N GLN A 22 4.09 4.72 13.52
CA GLN A 22 3.37 4.93 12.26
C GLN A 22 1.91 5.27 12.57
N ASN A 23 1.40 6.33 11.92
CA ASN A 23 -0.01 6.70 12.02
C ASN A 23 -0.84 5.96 10.97
N ALA A 24 -2.11 5.75 11.32
CA ALA A 24 -3.02 5.02 10.45
C ALA A 24 -3.14 5.62 9.03
N ASP A 25 -3.03 6.93 8.89
CA ASP A 25 -3.22 7.64 7.63
C ASP A 25 -1.92 7.84 6.82
N ASP A 26 -0.77 7.37 7.31
CA ASP A 26 0.55 7.54 6.65
C ASP A 26 0.63 6.89 5.27
N ILE A 27 -0.17 5.82 5.01
CA ILE A 27 -0.24 5.20 3.69
C ILE A 27 -1.11 5.95 2.69
N THR A 28 -1.89 6.94 3.12
CA THR A 28 -2.78 7.67 2.20
C THR A 28 -2.02 8.53 1.20
N GLY A 29 -2.67 8.81 0.06
CA GLY A 29 -2.13 9.62 -1.03
C GLY A 29 -1.67 8.80 -2.22
N LEU A 30 -0.75 9.37 -3.03
CA LEU A 30 -0.40 8.84 -4.34
C LEU A 30 0.87 7.99 -4.32
N TRP A 31 0.83 6.89 -5.08
CA TRP A 31 1.88 5.88 -5.17
C TRP A 31 2.11 5.45 -6.62
N TYR A 32 3.32 5.03 -6.92
CA TYR A 32 3.63 4.26 -8.11
C TYR A 32 3.57 2.78 -7.78
N SER A 33 2.79 2.01 -8.55
CA SER A 33 2.78 0.55 -8.43
C SER A 33 4.11 -0.05 -8.89
N GLN A 34 4.34 -1.31 -8.52
CA GLN A 34 5.29 -2.14 -9.26
C GLN A 34 4.83 -2.25 -10.73
N ALA A 35 5.79 -2.33 -11.65
CA ALA A 35 5.49 -2.53 -13.06
C ALA A 35 4.73 -3.85 -13.28
N ASP A 36 3.72 -3.83 -14.14
CA ASP A 36 2.99 -5.02 -14.57
C ASP A 36 3.78 -5.85 -15.62
N SER A 37 3.19 -6.93 -16.10
CA SER A 37 3.79 -7.84 -17.10
C SER A 37 4.11 -7.15 -18.45
N LYS A 38 3.52 -5.98 -18.71
CA LYS A 38 3.77 -5.14 -19.89
C LYS A 38 4.63 -3.91 -19.57
N ASN A 39 5.32 -3.92 -18.42
CA ASN A 39 6.18 -2.85 -17.95
C ASN A 39 5.46 -1.50 -17.74
N ARG A 40 4.14 -1.51 -17.46
CA ARG A 40 3.38 -0.30 -17.14
C ARG A 40 3.38 -0.08 -15.63
N ILE A 41 3.58 1.16 -15.22
CA ILE A 41 3.59 1.58 -13.81
C ILE A 41 2.32 2.38 -13.57
N SER A 42 1.42 1.88 -12.74
CA SER A 42 0.18 2.57 -12.40
C SER A 42 0.43 3.69 -11.39
N VAL A 43 -0.30 4.79 -11.56
CA VAL A 43 -0.49 5.82 -10.53
C VAL A 43 -1.70 5.42 -9.72
N VAL A 44 -1.47 5.21 -8.44
CA VAL A 44 -2.44 4.65 -7.49
C VAL A 44 -2.73 5.67 -6.41
N GLU A 45 -3.99 5.83 -6.03
CA GLU A 45 -4.37 6.54 -4.83
C GLU A 45 -4.82 5.57 -3.75
N ILE A 46 -4.24 5.72 -2.55
CA ILE A 46 -4.76 5.10 -1.32
C ILE A 46 -5.57 6.15 -0.57
N TYR A 47 -6.80 5.81 -0.24
CA TYR A 47 -7.72 6.67 0.51
C TYR A 47 -8.39 5.92 1.67
N LYS A 48 -8.90 6.70 2.62
CA LYS A 48 -9.64 6.19 3.78
C LYS A 48 -11.13 6.42 3.61
N GLU A 49 -11.91 5.41 3.94
CA GLU A 49 -13.37 5.48 4.03
C GLU A 49 -13.85 4.59 5.18
N ASN A 50 -14.67 5.10 6.09
CA ASN A 50 -15.24 4.36 7.23
C ASN A 50 -14.20 3.57 8.05
N ASN A 51 -13.06 4.22 8.40
CA ASN A 51 -11.92 3.62 9.11
C ASN A 51 -11.21 2.46 8.40
N LYS A 52 -11.49 2.23 7.13
CA LYS A 52 -10.79 1.27 6.27
C LYS A 52 -10.06 1.98 5.14
N TYR A 53 -9.06 1.28 4.58
CA TYR A 53 -8.23 1.83 3.50
C TYR A 53 -8.46 1.05 2.22
N TYR A 54 -8.48 1.81 1.13
CA TYR A 54 -8.81 1.35 -0.21
C TYR A 54 -7.81 1.94 -1.20
N ALA A 55 -7.58 1.26 -2.33
CA ALA A 55 -6.77 1.83 -3.40
C ALA A 55 -7.35 1.54 -4.78
N TYR A 56 -7.17 2.50 -5.68
CA TYR A 56 -7.52 2.41 -7.09
C TYR A 56 -6.42 3.03 -7.95
N SER A 57 -6.29 2.56 -9.20
CA SER A 57 -5.43 3.20 -10.18
C SER A 57 -6.23 4.09 -11.12
N PHE A 58 -5.62 5.19 -11.58
CA PHE A 58 -6.32 6.16 -12.43
C PHE A 58 -5.48 6.67 -13.61
N ALA A 59 -4.20 6.39 -13.64
CA ALA A 59 -3.28 6.73 -14.72
C ALA A 59 -2.12 5.74 -14.77
N TYR A 60 -1.35 5.80 -15.83
CA TYR A 60 -0.03 5.17 -15.91
C TYR A 60 1.05 6.25 -16.00
N LYS A 61 2.20 5.99 -15.38
CA LYS A 61 3.38 6.86 -15.46
C LYS A 61 3.96 6.92 -16.87
N ASN A 62 3.96 5.79 -17.56
CA ASN A 62 4.71 5.53 -18.78
C ASN A 62 3.85 4.96 -19.93
N SER A 63 2.54 5.09 -19.85
CA SER A 63 1.60 4.67 -20.90
C SER A 63 0.32 5.49 -20.86
N ASN A 64 -0.33 5.64 -22.01
CA ASN A 64 -1.68 6.20 -22.14
C ASN A 64 -2.71 5.13 -22.50
N ASP A 65 -2.37 3.85 -22.34
CA ASP A 65 -3.24 2.73 -22.69
C ASP A 65 -4.53 2.74 -21.87
N ILE A 66 -5.62 2.38 -22.54
CA ILE A 66 -6.86 1.98 -21.88
C ILE A 66 -6.78 0.47 -21.71
N VAL A 67 -6.63 0.02 -20.46
CA VAL A 67 -6.51 -1.40 -20.13
C VAL A 67 -7.81 -1.87 -19.50
N ASN A 68 -8.44 -2.86 -20.12
CA ASN A 68 -9.66 -3.47 -19.61
C ASN A 68 -9.36 -4.65 -18.68
N ASP A 69 -10.31 -4.97 -17.82
CA ASP A 69 -10.24 -6.09 -16.86
C ASP A 69 -10.63 -7.43 -17.51
N VAL A 70 -9.89 -7.82 -18.54
CA VAL A 70 -10.22 -8.95 -19.43
C VAL A 70 -10.33 -10.31 -18.72
N ASN A 71 -9.68 -10.45 -17.56
CA ASN A 71 -9.71 -11.67 -16.76
C ASN A 71 -10.73 -11.62 -15.61
N ASN A 72 -11.58 -10.56 -15.56
CA ASN A 72 -12.60 -10.47 -14.51
C ASN A 72 -13.45 -11.76 -14.46
N PRO A 73 -13.68 -12.34 -13.29
CA PRO A 73 -14.52 -13.52 -13.14
C PRO A 73 -15.95 -13.30 -13.65
N LYS A 74 -16.47 -12.06 -13.54
CA LYS A 74 -17.77 -11.65 -14.09
C LYS A 74 -17.57 -11.20 -15.53
N LYS A 75 -18.08 -11.96 -16.50
CA LYS A 75 -17.88 -11.72 -17.94
C LYS A 75 -18.32 -10.33 -18.40
N GLU A 76 -19.42 -9.83 -17.84
CA GLU A 76 -19.99 -8.51 -18.13
C GLU A 76 -19.07 -7.34 -17.74
N LEU A 77 -18.10 -7.57 -16.84
CA LEU A 77 -17.15 -6.54 -16.39
C LEU A 77 -15.83 -6.52 -17.20
N ARG A 78 -15.60 -7.53 -18.08
CA ARG A 78 -14.32 -7.70 -18.79
C ARG A 78 -14.00 -6.58 -19.77
N ASN A 79 -15.01 -5.87 -20.26
CA ASN A 79 -14.83 -4.74 -21.17
C ASN A 79 -14.70 -3.40 -20.45
N LEU A 80 -14.75 -3.39 -19.12
CA LEU A 80 -14.59 -2.16 -18.35
C LEU A 80 -13.10 -1.88 -18.09
N PRO A 81 -12.68 -0.60 -18.15
CA PRO A 81 -11.29 -0.24 -17.92
C PRO A 81 -10.89 -0.49 -16.47
N LEU A 82 -9.62 -0.83 -16.23
CA LEU A 82 -9.05 -0.92 -14.86
C LEU A 82 -8.99 0.45 -14.15
N LYS A 83 -8.98 1.54 -14.91
CA LYS A 83 -9.06 2.89 -14.36
C LYS A 83 -10.30 3.05 -13.48
N GLY A 84 -10.09 3.48 -12.23
CA GLY A 84 -11.15 3.68 -11.25
C GLY A 84 -11.65 2.39 -10.55
N LEU A 85 -11.08 1.23 -10.89
CA LEU A 85 -11.37 0.00 -10.16
C LEU A 85 -10.68 0.03 -8.79
N VAL A 86 -11.44 -0.12 -7.71
CA VAL A 86 -10.92 -0.30 -6.36
C VAL A 86 -10.49 -1.75 -6.22
N TYR A 87 -9.19 -2.01 -6.29
CA TYR A 87 -8.64 -3.36 -6.31
C TYR A 87 -7.91 -3.76 -5.02
N LEU A 88 -7.52 -2.79 -4.17
CA LEU A 88 -7.08 -3.03 -2.79
C LEU A 88 -8.15 -2.46 -1.87
N TYR A 89 -8.67 -3.25 -0.94
CA TYR A 89 -9.84 -2.84 -0.17
C TYR A 89 -9.91 -3.49 1.20
N ASP A 90 -10.71 -2.88 2.07
CA ASP A 90 -11.01 -3.32 3.44
C ASP A 90 -9.82 -3.44 4.39
N LEU A 91 -8.69 -2.79 4.10
CA LEU A 91 -7.56 -2.78 5.02
C LEU A 91 -7.90 -2.04 6.32
N GLU A 92 -7.49 -2.59 7.44
CA GLU A 92 -7.66 -2.04 8.78
C GLU A 92 -6.28 -1.81 9.43
N PHE A 93 -6.07 -0.64 10.01
CA PHE A 93 -4.82 -0.34 10.71
C PHE A 93 -4.83 -0.91 12.12
N SER A 94 -3.79 -1.67 12.46
CA SER A 94 -3.58 -2.20 13.81
C SER A 94 -2.11 -2.53 14.02
N ASN A 95 -1.53 -2.06 15.14
CA ASN A 95 -0.16 -2.34 15.55
C ASN A 95 0.89 -1.98 14.47
N GLY A 96 0.77 -0.82 13.83
CA GLY A 96 1.73 -0.36 12.83
C GLY A 96 1.60 -1.01 11.44
N GLU A 97 0.54 -1.78 11.18
CA GLU A 97 0.30 -2.47 9.93
C GLU A 97 -1.15 -2.30 9.47
N TRP A 98 -1.37 -2.36 8.15
CA TRP A 98 -2.71 -2.43 7.55
C TRP A 98 -2.97 -3.87 7.12
N LYS A 99 -3.97 -4.50 7.70
CA LYS A 99 -4.27 -5.94 7.54
C LYS A 99 -5.76 -6.20 7.36
N ASN A 100 -6.14 -7.48 7.26
CA ASN A 100 -7.50 -7.96 7.01
C ASN A 100 -8.08 -7.54 5.66
N GLY A 101 -7.29 -6.91 4.79
CA GLY A 101 -7.73 -6.47 3.48
C GLY A 101 -7.68 -7.56 2.41
N LYS A 102 -8.09 -7.15 1.22
CA LYS A 102 -8.06 -7.95 0.00
C LYS A 102 -7.40 -7.15 -1.12
N ILE A 103 -6.77 -7.89 -2.03
CA ILE A 103 -6.23 -7.32 -3.26
C ILE A 103 -6.65 -8.19 -4.45
N TYR A 104 -7.28 -7.55 -5.43
CA TYR A 104 -7.63 -8.17 -6.69
C TYR A 104 -6.46 -8.03 -7.68
N ASN A 105 -6.13 -9.12 -8.37
CA ASN A 105 -5.11 -9.13 -9.41
C ASN A 105 -5.78 -9.24 -10.79
N PRO A 106 -5.75 -8.19 -11.62
CA PRO A 106 -6.34 -8.22 -12.95
C PRO A 106 -5.65 -9.19 -13.93
N ASP A 107 -4.38 -9.56 -13.68
CA ASP A 107 -3.64 -10.46 -14.56
C ASP A 107 -4.17 -11.91 -14.53
N ASP A 108 -4.77 -12.32 -13.40
CA ASP A 108 -5.33 -13.66 -13.24
C ASP A 108 -6.80 -13.69 -12.81
N GLY A 109 -7.41 -12.52 -12.60
CA GLY A 109 -8.81 -12.38 -12.18
C GLY A 109 -9.12 -12.86 -10.77
N LYS A 110 -8.10 -13.01 -9.91
CA LYS A 110 -8.26 -13.56 -8.55
C LYS A 110 -8.09 -12.50 -7.47
N THR A 111 -8.73 -12.77 -6.35
CA THR A 111 -8.59 -11.95 -5.14
C THR A 111 -7.78 -12.69 -4.08
N TYR A 112 -6.84 -11.99 -3.48
CA TYR A 112 -5.93 -12.49 -2.46
C TYR A 112 -6.13 -11.75 -1.14
N ASN A 113 -5.72 -12.35 -0.03
CA ASN A 113 -5.59 -11.63 1.23
C ASN A 113 -4.48 -10.60 1.11
N ALA A 114 -4.66 -9.44 1.72
CA ALA A 114 -3.70 -8.35 1.67
C ALA A 114 -3.33 -7.86 3.08
N LYS A 115 -2.01 -7.72 3.29
CA LYS A 115 -1.41 -7.04 4.43
C LYS A 115 -0.41 -6.02 3.88
N VAL A 116 -0.40 -4.81 4.43
CA VAL A 116 0.46 -3.73 4.00
C VAL A 116 1.34 -3.29 5.16
N THR A 117 2.61 -3.05 4.87
CA THR A 117 3.56 -2.42 5.78
C THR A 117 4.19 -1.22 5.09
N LEU A 118 4.42 -0.15 5.85
CA LEU A 118 5.10 1.06 5.40
C LEU A 118 6.56 1.00 5.85
N SER A 119 7.48 1.42 5.00
CA SER A 119 8.89 1.59 5.38
C SER A 119 9.06 2.73 6.39
N ASP A 120 10.12 2.68 7.21
CA ASP A 120 10.39 3.68 8.25
C ASP A 120 10.53 5.11 7.72
N ASN A 121 10.98 5.25 6.46
CA ASN A 121 11.09 6.55 5.78
C ASN A 121 9.80 7.01 5.08
N GLY A 122 8.71 6.24 5.16
CA GLY A 122 7.41 6.54 4.56
C GLY A 122 7.38 6.56 3.02
N ARG A 123 8.43 6.05 2.35
CA ARG A 123 8.56 6.15 0.89
C ARG A 123 8.22 4.89 0.12
N GLU A 124 8.08 3.78 0.82
CA GLU A 124 7.79 2.49 0.22
C GLU A 124 6.71 1.78 1.03
N ILE A 125 5.75 1.17 0.35
CA ILE A 125 4.85 0.20 0.94
C ILE A 125 5.11 -1.18 0.35
N LYS A 126 5.06 -2.19 1.21
CA LYS A 126 5.10 -3.59 0.85
C LYS A 126 3.75 -4.21 1.09
N ILE A 127 3.13 -4.73 0.04
CA ILE A 127 1.86 -5.45 0.08
C ILE A 127 2.17 -6.93 0.03
N ARG A 128 1.83 -7.66 1.07
CA ARG A 128 1.84 -9.12 1.07
C ARG A 128 0.51 -9.62 0.54
N ALA A 129 0.49 -10.12 -0.69
CA ALA A 129 -0.67 -10.77 -1.31
C ALA A 129 -0.55 -12.28 -1.11
N SER A 130 -1.53 -12.93 -0.46
CA SER A 130 -1.47 -14.35 -0.11
C SER A 130 -2.79 -15.08 -0.33
N VAL A 131 -2.72 -16.38 -0.61
CA VAL A 131 -3.91 -17.24 -0.73
C VAL A 131 -4.46 -17.62 0.64
N ASP A 132 -3.62 -17.65 1.66
CA ASP A 132 -3.97 -17.94 3.05
C ASP A 132 -4.08 -16.66 3.90
N GLY A 133 -4.86 -16.71 4.97
CA GLY A 133 -5.04 -15.58 5.89
C GLY A 133 -3.77 -15.26 6.71
N ALA A 134 -2.86 -16.23 6.90
CA ALA A 134 -1.62 -16.06 7.65
C ALA A 134 -0.52 -15.37 6.84
N GLY A 135 -0.66 -15.27 5.50
CA GLY A 135 0.32 -14.64 4.64
C GLY A 135 1.54 -15.52 4.32
N ILE A 136 1.46 -16.84 4.55
CA ILE A 136 2.58 -17.77 4.33
C ILE A 136 2.78 -18.00 2.83
N PHE A 137 1.71 -18.37 2.12
CA PHE A 137 1.75 -18.65 0.69
C PHE A 137 1.32 -17.40 -0.12
N GLY A 138 2.30 -16.62 -0.55
CA GLY A 138 2.02 -15.37 -1.26
C GLY A 138 3.28 -14.72 -1.83
N LYS A 139 3.09 -13.55 -2.43
CA LYS A 139 4.16 -12.71 -2.98
C LYS A 139 4.13 -11.31 -2.36
N ASN A 140 5.27 -10.65 -2.38
CA ASN A 140 5.37 -9.25 -2.01
C ASN A 140 5.26 -8.40 -3.28
N ILE A 141 4.51 -7.30 -3.16
CA ILE A 141 4.35 -6.27 -4.18
C ILE A 141 4.85 -4.97 -3.55
N ILE A 142 5.70 -4.25 -4.25
CA ILE A 142 6.32 -3.01 -3.73
C ILE A 142 5.77 -1.82 -4.50
N TRP A 143 5.28 -0.81 -3.76
CA TRP A 143 4.90 0.48 -4.33
C TRP A 143 5.78 1.57 -3.76
N GLN A 144 6.09 2.57 -4.59
CA GLN A 144 6.91 3.71 -4.22
C GLN A 144 6.05 4.96 -4.06
N LYS A 145 6.29 5.74 -3.00
CA LYS A 145 5.58 7.02 -2.80
C LYS A 145 5.79 7.92 -4.01
N LEU A 146 4.72 8.48 -4.54
CA LEU A 146 4.82 9.45 -5.62
C LEU A 146 5.60 10.68 -5.11
N PRO A 147 6.67 11.13 -5.84
CA PRO A 147 7.38 12.33 -5.45
C PRO A 147 6.46 13.55 -5.44
N SER A 148 6.60 14.41 -4.44
CA SER A 148 5.75 15.62 -4.29
C SER A 148 5.80 16.54 -5.53
N SER A 149 6.95 16.60 -6.22
CA SER A 149 7.10 17.34 -7.48
C SER A 149 6.30 16.78 -8.64
N GLU A 150 5.86 15.53 -8.57
CA GLU A 150 5.07 14.87 -9.60
C GLU A 150 3.56 14.87 -9.30
N VAL A 151 3.16 15.11 -8.05
CA VAL A 151 1.74 15.15 -7.66
C VAL A 151 0.89 16.07 -8.54
N PRO A 152 1.34 17.29 -8.92
CA PRO A 152 0.54 18.18 -9.76
C PRO A 152 0.26 17.65 -11.19
N LYS A 153 0.99 16.64 -11.65
CA LYS A 153 0.79 16.01 -12.96
C LYS A 153 -0.47 15.12 -12.99
N TYR A 154 -0.97 14.73 -11.83
CA TYR A 154 -2.03 13.74 -11.71
C TYR A 154 -3.23 14.31 -10.96
N LYS A 155 -4.42 14.06 -11.50
CA LYS A 155 -5.68 14.44 -10.87
C LYS A 155 -6.43 13.17 -10.49
N SER A 156 -6.63 12.98 -9.20
CA SER A 156 -7.43 11.88 -8.66
C SER A 156 -8.88 11.91 -9.20
N LEU A 157 -9.49 10.74 -9.24
CA LEU A 157 -10.90 10.61 -9.63
C LEU A 157 -11.81 11.03 -8.46
N ASN A 158 -13.03 11.46 -8.79
CA ASN A 158 -14.05 11.63 -7.79
C ASN A 158 -14.52 10.26 -7.27
N LYS A 159 -14.98 10.17 -6.04
CA LYS A 159 -15.47 8.92 -5.46
C LYS A 159 -16.63 8.29 -6.25
N SER A 160 -17.45 9.09 -6.91
CA SER A 160 -18.54 8.63 -7.77
C SER A 160 -18.08 7.93 -9.06
N GLU A 161 -16.82 8.12 -9.45
CA GLU A 161 -16.21 7.47 -10.63
C GLU A 161 -15.57 6.12 -10.27
N LEU A 162 -15.50 5.80 -8.98
CA LEU A 162 -14.86 4.56 -8.51
C LEU A 162 -15.83 3.39 -8.62
N ARG A 163 -15.29 2.25 -9.03
CA ARG A 163 -16.00 0.97 -9.13
C ARG A 163 -15.46 -0.01 -8.11
N LYS A 164 -16.34 -0.59 -7.29
CA LYS A 164 -16.01 -1.65 -6.36
C LYS A 164 -16.25 -3.01 -7.03
N LEU A 165 -15.52 -4.04 -6.61
CA LEU A 165 -15.63 -5.41 -7.15
C LEU A 165 -16.88 -6.16 -6.67
N ASN A 166 -17.64 -5.59 -5.74
CA ASN A 166 -18.81 -6.21 -5.11
C ASN A 166 -20.05 -6.04 -5.95
#